data_a6cedf8ccf0bf61a935177e43a194dcb
#
_entry.id   a6cedf8ccf0bf61a935177e43a194dcb
#
_cell.length_a   1.000
_cell.length_b   1.000
_cell.length_c   1.000
_cell.angle_alpha   90.00
_cell.angle_beta   90.00
_cell.angle_gamma   90.00
#
_symmetry.space_group_name_H-M   'P 1'
#
loop_
_entity.id
_entity.type
_entity.pdbx_description
1 polymer ?
#
loop_
_entity_poly.entity_id
_entity_poly.type
_entity_poly.pdbx_seq_one_letter_code
_entity_poly.pdbx_strand_id
1 'polypeptide(L)' 'MTNLEKYNKIFMVSFNKKVEELPKLRYRGFEEWDSVGHMELMSALEEAFDIMMETPDVLDFTSYEKGKIVLGKYGVEIN' A
#
# COMPACT_ATOMS: atom_id res chain seq x y z
N MET A 1 4.23 16.97 -2.59
CA MET A 1 4.25 15.72 -1.85
C MET A 1 5.07 14.68 -2.60
N THR A 2 6.00 14.03 -1.91
CA THR A 2 6.77 12.96 -2.54
C THR A 2 5.91 11.70 -2.65
N ASN A 3 6.36 10.74 -3.45
CA ASN A 3 5.66 9.46 -3.56
C ASN A 3 5.64 8.73 -2.22
N LEU A 4 6.74 8.81 -1.46
CA LEU A 4 6.78 8.20 -0.13
C LEU A 4 5.76 8.83 0.81
N GLU A 5 5.63 10.14 0.79
CA GLU A 5 4.64 10.84 1.62
C GLU A 5 3.21 10.44 1.24
N LYS A 6 2.92 10.34 -0.05
CA LYS A 6 1.60 9.87 -0.52
C LYS A 6 1.34 8.43 -0.08
N TYR A 7 2.33 7.57 -0.24
CA TYR A 7 2.24 6.16 0.13
C TYR A 7 1.97 6.01 1.63
N ASN A 8 2.75 6.71 2.43
CA ASN A 8 2.58 6.69 3.88
C ASN A 8 1.20 7.20 4.29
N LYS A 9 0.77 8.31 3.70
CA LYS A 9 -0.53 8.90 4.04
C LYS A 9 -1.68 7.92 3.75
N ILE A 10 -1.61 7.23 2.62
CA ILE A 10 -2.64 6.25 2.25
C ILE A 10 -2.73 5.15 3.31
N PHE A 11 -1.59 4.60 3.73
CA PHE A 11 -1.56 3.58 4.77
C PHE A 11 -2.09 4.10 6.11
N MET A 12 -1.67 5.31 6.49
CA MET A 12 -2.09 5.92 7.76
C MET A 12 -3.61 6.13 7.81
N VAL A 13 -4.18 6.60 6.71
CA VAL A 13 -5.61 6.85 6.63
C VAL A 13 -6.39 5.55 6.54
N SER A 14 -5.94 4.63 5.69
CA SER A 14 -6.63 3.35 5.45
C SER A 14 -6.72 2.50 6.70
N PHE A 15 -5.65 2.50 7.51
CA PHE A 15 -5.55 1.59 8.66
C PHE A 15 -5.48 2.30 10.00
N ASN A 16 -5.59 3.62 10.01
CA ASN A 16 -5.54 4.41 11.24
C ASN A 16 -4.25 4.11 12.04
N LYS A 17 -3.11 4.18 11.35
CA LYS A 17 -1.80 3.90 11.95
C LYS A 17 -0.94 5.14 11.90
N LYS A 18 0.07 5.18 12.78
CA LYS A 18 1.07 6.24 12.81
C LYS A 18 2.22 5.87 11.86
N VAL A 19 2.93 6.87 11.37
CA VAL A 19 4.02 6.67 10.40
C VAL A 19 5.08 5.71 10.93
N GLU A 20 5.40 5.75 12.22
CA GLU A 20 6.40 4.88 12.82
C GLU A 20 6.00 3.40 12.82
N GLU A 21 4.70 3.11 12.71
CA GLU A 21 4.19 1.74 12.69
C GLU A 21 4.24 1.11 11.31
N LEU A 22 4.32 1.94 10.25
CA LEU A 22 4.14 1.48 8.88
C LEU A 22 5.11 0.38 8.43
N PRO A 23 6.41 0.46 8.73
CA PRO A 23 7.33 -0.57 8.25
C PRO A 23 7.03 -1.99 8.73
N LYS A 24 6.26 -2.11 9.79
CA LYS A 24 5.90 -3.42 10.38
C LYS A 24 4.59 -3.99 9.84
N LEU A 25 3.84 -3.22 9.07
CA LEU A 25 2.51 -3.61 8.63
C LEU A 25 2.58 -4.68 7.55
N ARG A 26 1.70 -5.68 7.67
CA ARG A 26 1.59 -6.74 6.68
C ARG A 26 0.15 -7.24 6.60
N TYR A 27 -0.18 -7.84 5.47
CA TYR A 27 -1.49 -8.39 5.22
C TYR A 27 -1.83 -9.42 6.30
N ARG A 28 -3.00 -9.25 6.91
CA ARG A 28 -3.50 -10.08 8.01
C ARG A 28 -2.63 -10.04 9.27
N GLY A 29 -1.74 -9.07 9.36
CA GLY A 29 -0.96 -8.84 10.57
C GLY A 29 -1.74 -8.12 11.67
N PHE A 30 -2.86 -7.50 11.29
CA PHE A 30 -3.78 -6.83 12.22
C PHE A 30 -5.17 -6.80 11.57
N GLU A 31 -6.17 -6.50 12.37
CA GLU A 31 -7.57 -6.69 11.98
C GLU A 31 -7.97 -5.90 10.73
N GLU A 32 -7.50 -4.65 10.61
CA GLU A 32 -7.92 -3.76 9.53
C GLU A 32 -7.39 -4.16 8.16
N TRP A 33 -6.29 -4.90 8.11
CA TRP A 33 -5.73 -5.33 6.82
C TRP A 33 -6.17 -6.76 6.50
N ASP A 34 -7.45 -6.91 6.27
CA ASP A 34 -8.07 -8.14 5.80
C ASP A 34 -8.34 -8.03 4.30
N SER A 35 -9.13 -8.94 3.74
CA SER A 35 -9.43 -8.95 2.30
C SER A 35 -10.12 -7.68 1.83
N VAL A 36 -11.05 -7.16 2.63
CA VAL A 36 -11.77 -5.93 2.29
C VAL A 36 -10.82 -4.72 2.39
N GLY A 37 -10.08 -4.64 3.49
CA GLY A 37 -9.11 -3.56 3.69
C GLY A 37 -8.03 -3.57 2.61
N HIS A 38 -7.62 -4.77 2.17
CA HIS A 38 -6.63 -4.90 1.10
C HIS A 38 -7.14 -4.32 -0.21
N MET A 39 -8.37 -4.62 -0.60
CA MET A 39 -8.93 -4.10 -1.83
C MET A 39 -9.14 -2.59 -1.77
N GLU A 40 -9.54 -2.07 -0.62
CA GLU A 40 -9.66 -0.63 -0.44
C GLU A 40 -8.30 0.05 -0.55
N LEU A 41 -7.26 -0.56 0.02
CA LEU A 41 -5.89 -0.05 -0.08
C LEU A 41 -5.43 -0.04 -1.54
N MET A 42 -5.67 -1.13 -2.27
CA MET A 42 -5.30 -1.22 -3.69
C MET A 42 -5.97 -0.11 -4.50
N SER A 43 -7.28 0.09 -4.28
CA SER A 43 -8.02 1.14 -4.98
C SER A 43 -7.45 2.54 -4.68
N ALA A 44 -7.12 2.80 -3.43
CA ALA A 44 -6.55 4.10 -3.05
C ALA A 44 -5.20 4.34 -3.71
N LEU A 45 -4.36 3.30 -3.76
CA LEU A 45 -3.04 3.40 -4.38
C LEU A 45 -3.14 3.58 -5.90
N GLU A 46 -4.04 2.84 -6.54
CA GLU A 46 -4.26 2.99 -7.97
C GLU A 46 -4.71 4.40 -8.33
N GLU A 47 -5.60 4.96 -7.53
CA GLU A 47 -6.08 6.32 -7.75
C GLU A 47 -4.98 7.35 -7.51
N ALA A 48 -4.24 7.21 -6.42
CA ALA A 48 -3.22 8.18 -6.03
C ALA A 48 -2.05 8.23 -7.01
N PHE A 49 -1.68 7.09 -7.58
CA PHE A 49 -0.53 7.00 -8.48
C PHE A 49 -0.93 6.83 -9.95
N ASP A 50 -2.22 6.86 -10.24
CA ASP A 50 -2.76 6.75 -11.60
C ASP A 50 -2.24 5.49 -12.31
N ILE A 51 -2.37 4.36 -11.65
CA ILE A 51 -1.96 3.04 -12.18
C ILE A 51 -3.11 2.05 -12.04
N MET A 52 -3.00 0.96 -12.80
CA MET A 52 -3.91 -0.19 -12.65
C MET A 52 -3.06 -1.41 -12.38
N MET A 53 -3.16 -1.96 -11.17
CA MET A 53 -2.40 -3.14 -10.80
C MET A 53 -3.08 -4.40 -11.32
N GLU A 54 -2.26 -5.31 -11.83
CA GLU A 54 -2.76 -6.61 -12.28
C GLU A 54 -2.98 -7.54 -11.09
N THR A 55 -3.85 -8.51 -11.25
CA THR A 55 -4.23 -9.43 -10.17
C THR A 55 -3.02 -10.09 -9.47
N PRO A 56 -2.00 -10.59 -10.19
CA PRO A 56 -0.85 -11.18 -9.51
C PRO A 56 -0.13 -10.19 -8.60
N ASP A 57 -0.07 -8.92 -8.98
CA ASP A 57 0.59 -7.89 -8.17
C ASP A 57 -0.26 -7.52 -6.95
N VAL A 58 -1.57 -7.51 -7.09
CA VAL A 58 -2.47 -7.29 -5.96
C VAL A 58 -2.26 -8.39 -4.90
N LEU A 59 -2.13 -9.63 -5.35
CA LEU A 59 -1.90 -10.77 -4.45
C LEU A 59 -0.50 -10.75 -3.84
N ASP A 60 0.47 -10.20 -4.55
CA ASP A 60 1.86 -10.14 -4.09
C ASP A 60 2.11 -8.98 -3.12
N PHE A 61 1.16 -8.06 -3.02
CA PHE A 61 1.25 -6.89 -2.14
C PHE A 61 0.92 -7.31 -0.70
N THR A 62 1.89 -7.90 -0.02
CA THR A 62 1.67 -8.58 1.25
C THR A 62 2.16 -7.82 2.47
N SER A 63 2.85 -6.70 2.27
CA SER A 63 3.34 -5.88 3.38
C SER A 63 3.63 -4.47 2.89
N TYR A 64 3.82 -3.57 3.85
CA TYR A 64 4.23 -2.19 3.54
C TYR A 64 5.52 -2.17 2.72
N GLU A 65 6.52 -2.95 3.13
CA GLU A 65 7.81 -2.97 2.42
C GLU A 65 7.69 -3.65 1.05
N LYS A 66 6.94 -4.73 0.97
CA LYS A 66 6.74 -5.43 -0.31
C LYS A 66 5.98 -4.56 -1.30
N GLY A 67 5.04 -3.76 -0.81
CA GLY A 67 4.28 -2.85 -1.65
C GLY A 67 5.15 -1.85 -2.39
N LYS A 68 6.23 -1.40 -1.79
CA LYS A 68 7.18 -0.49 -2.46
C LYS A 68 7.80 -1.16 -3.68
N ILE A 69 8.12 -2.44 -3.55
CA ILE A 69 8.69 -3.23 -4.65
C ILE A 69 7.66 -3.44 -5.76
N VAL A 70 6.43 -3.77 -5.37
CA VAL A 70 5.34 -3.97 -6.34
C VAL A 70 5.08 -2.68 -7.12
N LEU A 71 4.98 -1.56 -6.46
CA LEU A 71 4.75 -0.27 -7.14
C LEU A 71 5.91 0.11 -8.05
N GLY A 72 7.11 -0.30 -7.71
CA GLY A 72 8.29 -0.08 -8.55
C GLY A 72 8.14 -0.70 -9.94
N LYS A 73 7.41 -1.80 -10.06
CA LYS A 73 7.16 -2.43 -11.35
C LYS A 73 6.31 -1.56 -12.28
N TYR A 74 5.57 -0.63 -11.70
CA TYR A 74 4.69 0.27 -12.45
C TYR A 74 5.33 1.65 -12.65
N GLY A 75 6.62 1.77 -12.36
CA GLY A 75 7.34 3.02 -12.52
C GLY A 75 7.12 4.00 -11.36
N VAL A 76 6.52 3.54 -10.27
CA VAL A 76 6.28 4.39 -9.10
C VAL A 76 7.37 4.13 -8.08
N GLU A 77 8.30 5.06 -7.98
CA GLU A 77 9.41 4.96 -7.02
C GLU A 77 8.97 5.54 -5.68
N ILE A 78 9.03 4.72 -4.64
CA ILE A 78 8.65 5.14 -3.30
C ILE A 78 9.92 5.51 -2.53
N ASN A 79 10.23 6.78 -2.57
CA ASN A 79 11.43 7.34 -1.93
C ASN A 79 11.05 8.47 -1.00
#